data_8f4ea707fc92c3311b5dbec8d123f29c
#
_entry.id   8f4ea707fc92c3311b5dbec8d123f29c
#
_cell.length_a   1.000
_cell.length_b   1.000
_cell.length_c   1.000
_cell.angle_alpha   90.00
_cell.angle_beta   90.00
_cell.angle_gamma   90.00
#
_symmetry.space_group_name_H-M   'P 1'
#
loop_
_entity.id
_entity.type
_entity.pdbx_description
1 polymer ?
#
loop_
_entity_poly.entity_id
_entity_poly.type
_entity_poly.pdbx_seq_one_letter_code
_entity_poly.pdbx_strand_id
1 'polypeptide(L)'
;MKNKKKFVIFAHSGTYDKLYQIVTLAITAASMGRETYIFLFFWALRRFVNEEFDFKRLSSEFGSEGERLAKRMQEINPISLKEILQEVRGMGNLKIYACTAAVKIMELEESLVKSKVDDIL
;
A
#
# COMPACT_ATOMS: atom_id res chain seq x y z
N MET A 1 -8.05 18.94 20.76
CA MET A 1 -8.40 18.59 20.48
C MET A 1 -9.13 17.88 20.24
N LYS A 2 -9.41 17.75 20.12
CA LYS A 2 -10.36 17.16 19.90
C LYS A 2 -10.26 15.98 19.22
N ASN A 3 -11.08 15.36 18.85
CA ASN A 3 -11.10 14.05 18.24
C ASN A 3 -10.62 14.13 16.80
N LYS A 4 -9.49 13.54 16.51
CA LYS A 4 -9.08 13.37 15.13
C LYS A 4 -9.97 12.31 14.51
N LYS A 5 -10.46 12.58 13.33
CA LYS A 5 -11.19 11.59 12.57
C LYS A 5 -10.23 10.58 11.98
N LYS A 6 -10.62 9.32 11.99
CA LYS A 6 -9.80 8.24 11.46
C LYS A 6 -10.16 7.98 10.00
N PHE A 7 -9.18 7.55 9.25
CA PHE A 7 -9.35 7.15 7.86
C PHE A 7 -8.72 5.77 7.68
N VAL A 8 -9.53 4.80 7.32
CA VAL A 8 -9.08 3.42 7.23
C VAL A 8 -9.23 2.91 5.80
N ILE A 9 -8.16 2.30 5.28
CA ILE A 9 -8.15 1.74 3.94
C ILE A 9 -7.90 0.24 4.06
N PHE A 10 -8.76 -0.56 3.43
CA PHE A 10 -8.55 -2.00 3.30
C PHE A 10 -8.00 -2.29 1.92
N ALA A 11 -6.78 -2.79 1.85
CA ALA A 11 -6.06 -2.98 0.61
C ALA A 11 -5.81 -4.47 0.36
N HIS A 12 -6.38 -5.02 -0.71
CA HIS A 12 -6.18 -6.43 -1.03
C HIS A 12 -5.61 -6.68 -2.43
N SER A 13 -5.75 -5.74 -3.34
CA SER A 13 -5.29 -5.93 -4.71
C SER A 13 -3.79 -5.67 -4.85
N GLY A 14 -3.14 -6.50 -5.66
CA GLY A 14 -1.70 -6.35 -5.91
C GLY A 14 -1.37 -5.61 -7.21
N THR A 15 -2.37 -5.09 -7.94
CA THR A 15 -2.08 -4.37 -9.17
C THR A 15 -1.58 -2.96 -8.86
N TYR A 16 -0.66 -2.47 -9.68
CA TYR A 16 0.01 -1.20 -9.41
C TYR A 16 -0.93 -0.01 -9.40
N ASP A 17 -1.91 0.02 -10.29
CA ASP A 17 -2.87 1.12 -10.35
C ASP A 17 -3.68 1.24 -9.07
N LYS A 18 -4.06 0.11 -8.48
CA LYS A 18 -4.80 0.10 -7.23
C LYS A 18 -3.93 0.44 -6.04
N LEU A 19 -2.68 -0.03 -6.05
CA LEU A 19 -1.71 0.36 -5.01
C LEU A 19 -1.42 1.85 -5.09
N TYR A 20 -1.32 2.39 -6.30
CA TYR A 20 -1.14 3.82 -6.51
C TYR A 20 -2.30 4.62 -5.90
N GLN A 21 -3.52 4.18 -6.15
CA GLN A 21 -4.71 4.83 -5.59
C GLN A 21 -4.71 4.80 -4.06
N ILE A 22 -4.39 3.64 -3.50
CA ILE A 22 -4.37 3.45 -2.05
C ILE A 22 -3.34 4.36 -1.39
N VAL A 23 -2.14 4.42 -1.95
CA VAL A 23 -1.08 5.27 -1.42
C VAL A 23 -1.48 6.74 -1.53
N THR A 24 -2.05 7.14 -2.68
CA THR A 24 -2.51 8.52 -2.88
C THR A 24 -3.56 8.92 -1.85
N LEU A 25 -4.54 8.05 -1.60
CA LEU A 25 -5.56 8.32 -0.59
C LEU A 25 -4.96 8.42 0.81
N ALA A 26 -4.04 7.52 1.12
CA ALA A 26 -3.42 7.48 2.44
C ALA A 26 -2.59 8.74 2.72
N ILE A 27 -1.77 9.16 1.77
CA ILE A 27 -0.94 10.34 1.97
C ILE A 27 -1.78 11.61 2.02
N THR A 28 -2.86 11.66 1.26
CA THR A 28 -3.78 12.80 1.28
C THR A 28 -4.45 12.91 2.65
N ALA A 29 -5.00 11.81 3.15
CA ALA A 29 -5.67 11.81 4.45
C ALA A 29 -4.70 12.15 5.58
N ALA A 30 -3.51 11.58 5.56
CA ALA A 30 -2.50 11.85 6.58
C ALA A 30 -2.05 13.30 6.54
N SER A 31 -1.91 13.86 5.34
CA SER A 31 -1.53 15.27 5.16
C SER A 31 -2.60 16.23 5.67
N MET A 32 -3.86 15.77 5.70
CA MET A 32 -4.97 16.56 6.24
C MET A 32 -5.10 16.42 7.76
N GLY A 33 -4.14 15.75 8.40
CA GLY A 33 -4.13 15.57 9.84
C GLY A 33 -5.01 14.45 10.36
N ARG A 34 -5.50 13.58 9.48
CA ARG A 34 -6.31 12.44 9.90
C ARG A 34 -5.42 11.29 10.35
N GLU A 35 -5.84 10.57 11.38
CA GLU A 35 -5.18 9.32 11.75
C GLU A 35 -5.51 8.29 10.68
N THR A 36 -4.52 7.89 9.91
CA THR A 36 -4.71 7.06 8.73
C THR A 36 -4.16 5.67 8.97
N TYR A 37 -4.93 4.67 8.56
CA TYR A 37 -4.57 3.26 8.73
C TYR A 37 -4.75 2.53 7.41
N ILE A 38 -3.72 1.78 7.00
CA ILE A 38 -3.81 0.88 5.86
C ILE A 38 -3.79 -0.53 6.40
N PHE A 39 -4.81 -1.30 6.08
CA PHE A 39 -4.91 -2.70 6.47
C PHE A 39 -4.63 -3.56 5.25
N LEU A 40 -3.51 -4.27 5.26
CA LEU A 40 -3.06 -5.02 4.10
C LEU A 40 -3.53 -6.48 4.14
N PHE A 41 -4.07 -6.92 3.00
CA PHE A 41 -4.58 -8.28 2.79
C PHE A 41 -3.95 -8.88 1.53
N PHE A 42 -3.78 -10.17 1.51
CA PHE A 42 -3.44 -10.98 0.34
C PHE A 42 -2.37 -10.37 -0.58
N TRP A 43 -2.71 -10.07 -1.82
CA TRP A 43 -1.73 -9.63 -2.82
C TRP A 43 -1.08 -8.30 -2.47
N ALA A 44 -1.85 -7.37 -1.92
CA ALA A 44 -1.30 -6.09 -1.47
C ALA A 44 -0.28 -6.31 -0.36
N LEU A 45 -0.60 -7.20 0.58
CA LEU A 45 0.31 -7.51 1.67
C LEU A 45 1.60 -8.15 1.15
N ARG A 46 1.49 -9.12 0.25
CA ARG A 46 2.67 -9.79 -0.30
C ARG A 46 3.57 -8.80 -1.05
N ARG A 47 2.97 -7.93 -1.85
CA ARG A 47 3.74 -6.92 -2.58
C ARG A 47 4.49 -5.99 -1.63
N PHE A 48 3.83 -5.60 -0.54
CA PHE A 48 4.44 -4.71 0.44
C PHE A 48 5.61 -5.38 1.15
N VAL A 49 5.41 -6.61 1.62
CA VAL A 49 6.41 -7.34 2.39
C VAL A 49 7.62 -7.70 1.52
N ASN A 50 7.40 -8.06 0.26
CA ASN A 50 8.45 -8.48 -0.66
C ASN A 50 9.12 -7.31 -1.39
N GLU A 51 8.84 -6.06 -0.99
CA GLU A 51 9.44 -4.88 -1.60
C GLU A 51 9.10 -4.74 -3.09
N GLU A 52 7.86 -5.10 -3.45
CA GLU A 52 7.39 -5.10 -4.84
C GLU A 52 6.32 -4.05 -5.12
N PHE A 53 6.16 -3.08 -4.22
CA PHE A 53 5.10 -2.07 -4.36
C PHE A 53 5.23 -1.23 -5.63
N ASP A 54 6.45 -1.06 -6.11
CA ASP A 54 6.70 -0.22 -7.28
C ASP A 54 6.79 -0.98 -8.60
N PHE A 55 6.54 -2.29 -8.59
CA PHE A 55 6.47 -3.05 -9.82
C PHE A 55 5.19 -2.67 -10.57
N LYS A 56 5.32 -2.22 -11.82
CA LYS A 56 4.22 -1.73 -12.65
C LYS A 56 3.39 -2.88 -13.22
N ARG A 57 2.94 -3.78 -12.37
CA ARG A 57 2.14 -4.93 -12.77
C ARG A 57 0.66 -4.60 -12.68
N LEU A 58 0.00 -4.59 -13.81
CA LEU A 58 -1.44 -4.33 -13.91
C LEU A 58 -2.18 -5.63 -14.20
N SER A 59 -3.52 -5.56 -14.18
CA SER A 59 -4.34 -6.73 -14.47
C SER A 59 -4.15 -7.16 -15.91
N SER A 60 -3.97 -8.48 -16.12
CA SER A 60 -3.76 -9.05 -17.46
C SER A 60 -4.98 -8.87 -18.36
N GLU A 61 -6.15 -8.63 -17.78
CA GLU A 61 -7.37 -8.46 -18.57
C GLU A 61 -7.33 -7.23 -19.49
N PHE A 62 -6.47 -6.27 -19.21
CA PHE A 62 -6.34 -5.06 -20.01
C PHE A 62 -5.31 -5.17 -21.13
N GLY A 63 -4.54 -6.27 -21.16
CA GLY A 63 -3.61 -6.56 -22.25
C GLY A 63 -2.69 -5.40 -22.60
N SER A 64 -2.68 -5.02 -23.88
CA SER A 64 -1.80 -3.95 -24.35
C SER A 64 -2.16 -2.58 -23.80
N GLU A 65 -3.42 -2.37 -23.43
CA GLU A 65 -3.83 -1.12 -22.80
C GLU A 65 -3.19 -0.98 -21.41
N GLY A 66 -3.10 -2.11 -20.69
CA GLY A 66 -2.42 -2.13 -19.39
C GLY A 66 -0.95 -1.82 -19.52
N GLU A 67 -0.29 -2.37 -20.53
CA GLU A 67 1.12 -2.10 -20.79
C GLU A 67 1.35 -0.62 -21.08
N ARG A 68 0.48 -0.02 -21.85
CA ARG A 68 0.57 1.39 -22.21
C ARG A 68 0.36 2.27 -20.97
N LEU A 69 -0.62 1.89 -20.13
CA LEU A 69 -0.87 2.62 -18.90
C LEU A 69 0.35 2.55 -17.97
N ALA A 70 0.93 1.38 -17.80
CA ALA A 70 2.11 1.22 -16.96
C ALA A 70 3.26 2.11 -17.41
N LYS A 71 3.47 2.18 -18.72
CA LYS A 71 4.50 3.03 -19.31
C LYS A 71 4.23 4.51 -19.05
N ARG A 72 2.96 4.92 -19.22
CA ARG A 72 2.56 6.31 -18.96
C ARG A 72 2.77 6.69 -17.51
N MET A 73 2.43 5.79 -16.60
CA MET A 73 2.62 6.04 -15.17
C MET A 73 4.10 6.26 -14.84
N GLN A 74 4.96 5.46 -15.46
CA GLN A 74 6.40 5.60 -15.26
C GLN A 74 6.92 6.93 -15.81
N GLU A 75 6.41 7.38 -16.95
CA GLU A 75 6.85 8.61 -17.59
C GLU A 75 6.36 9.87 -16.86
N ILE A 76 5.11 9.86 -16.42
CA ILE A 76 4.48 11.04 -15.82
C ILE A 76 4.82 11.20 -14.34
N ASN A 77 4.86 10.08 -13.62
CA ASN A 77 5.07 10.13 -12.18
C ASN A 77 6.03 9.01 -11.74
N PRO A 78 7.33 9.22 -11.90
CA PRO A 78 8.33 8.19 -11.56
C PRO A 78 8.60 8.05 -10.06
N ILE A 79 7.76 8.63 -9.21
CA ILE A 79 7.95 8.58 -7.76
C ILE A 79 7.69 7.18 -7.23
N SER A 80 8.56 6.71 -6.32
CA SER A 80 8.38 5.42 -5.68
C SER A 80 7.23 5.49 -4.66
N LEU A 81 6.25 4.61 -4.83
CA LEU A 81 5.14 4.50 -3.88
C LEU A 81 5.65 4.11 -2.49
N LYS A 82 6.61 3.21 -2.46
CA LYS A 82 7.19 2.76 -1.21
C LYS A 82 7.87 3.91 -0.48
N GLU A 83 8.68 4.67 -1.18
CA GLU A 83 9.42 5.76 -0.56
C GLU A 83 8.49 6.84 0.00
N ILE A 84 7.49 7.25 -0.78
CA ILE A 84 6.58 8.28 -0.30
C ILE A 84 5.74 7.78 0.86
N LEU A 85 5.34 6.51 0.83
CA LEU A 85 4.58 5.91 1.92
C LEU A 85 5.39 5.88 3.20
N GLN A 86 6.67 5.50 3.12
CA GLN A 86 7.55 5.46 4.29
C GLN A 86 7.81 6.86 4.84
N GLU A 87 7.93 7.84 3.97
CA GLU A 87 8.12 9.22 4.39
C GLU A 87 6.92 9.73 5.20
N VAL A 88 5.72 9.50 4.69
CA VAL A 88 4.49 9.93 5.37
C VAL A 88 4.30 9.15 6.66
N ARG A 89 4.64 7.88 6.66
CA ARG A 89 4.59 7.03 7.84
C ARG A 89 5.48 7.58 8.95
N GLY A 90 6.64 8.10 8.58
CA GLY A 90 7.57 8.72 9.52
C GLY A 90 7.03 10.00 10.16
N MET A 91 6.03 10.62 9.56
CA MET A 91 5.39 11.81 10.12
C MET A 91 4.42 11.51 11.26
N GLY A 92 4.05 10.24 11.46
CA GLY A 92 3.29 9.81 12.62
C GLY A 92 1.79 9.64 12.45
N ASN A 93 1.22 10.08 11.33
CA ASN A 93 -0.22 10.00 11.11
C ASN A 93 -0.66 8.77 10.30
N LEU A 94 0.27 7.90 9.95
CA LEU A 94 -0.02 6.75 9.11
C LEU A 94 0.54 5.48 9.73
N LYS A 95 -0.32 4.48 9.92
CA LYS A 95 0.08 3.16 10.39
C LYS A 95 -0.37 2.10 9.39
N ILE A 96 0.42 1.04 9.31
CA ILE A 96 0.16 -0.05 8.37
C ILE A 96 0.06 -1.35 9.17
N TYR A 97 -1.04 -2.06 8.95
CA TYR A 97 -1.32 -3.32 9.63
C TYR A 97 -1.46 -4.45 8.63
N ALA A 98 -1.14 -5.65 9.05
CA ALA A 98 -1.31 -6.85 8.25
C ALA A 98 -2.39 -7.75 8.86
N CYS A 99 -3.17 -8.40 8.00
CA CYS A 99 -4.19 -9.35 8.43
C CYS A 99 -3.53 -10.69 8.79
N THR A 100 -3.78 -11.17 10.00
CA THR A 100 -3.24 -12.45 10.47
C THR A 100 -3.58 -13.60 9.52
N ALA A 101 -4.86 -13.68 9.10
CA ALA A 101 -5.29 -14.75 8.20
C ALA A 101 -4.56 -14.68 6.85
N ALA A 102 -4.39 -13.48 6.30
CA ALA A 102 -3.70 -13.30 5.04
C ALA A 102 -2.22 -13.72 5.14
N VAL A 103 -1.57 -13.42 6.25
CA VAL A 103 -0.18 -13.84 6.48
C VAL A 103 -0.07 -15.36 6.38
N LYS A 104 -1.00 -16.07 7.04
CA LYS A 104 -0.99 -17.53 7.05
C LYS A 104 -1.36 -18.13 5.70
N ILE A 105 -2.42 -17.65 5.10
CA ILE A 105 -2.90 -18.18 3.82
C ILE A 105 -1.87 -17.96 2.70
N MET A 106 -1.21 -16.82 2.71
CA MET A 106 -0.19 -16.48 1.71
C MET A 106 1.18 -17.08 2.04
N GLU A 107 1.27 -17.80 3.15
CA GLU A 107 2.52 -18.44 3.60
C GLU A 107 3.68 -17.44 3.72
N LEU A 108 3.39 -16.26 4.26
CA LEU A 108 4.40 -15.25 4.49
C LEU A 108 5.08 -15.51 5.83
N GLU A 109 6.37 -15.24 5.89
CA GLU A 109 7.12 -15.40 7.12
C GLU A 109 6.72 -14.30 8.11
N GLU A 110 6.21 -14.72 9.27
CA GLU A 110 5.69 -13.77 10.26
C GLU A 110 6.69 -12.73 10.72
N SER A 111 7.94 -13.16 10.96
CA SER A 111 8.98 -12.24 11.41
C SER A 111 9.29 -11.18 10.35
N LEU A 112 9.27 -11.58 9.07
CA LEU A 112 9.48 -10.63 7.97
C LEU A 112 8.34 -9.63 7.91
N VAL A 113 7.09 -10.11 8.04
CA VAL A 113 5.93 -9.22 8.04
C VAL A 113 6.02 -8.22 9.19
N LYS A 114 6.34 -8.70 10.39
CA LYS A 114 6.47 -7.84 11.56
C LYS A 114 7.53 -6.75 11.38
N SER A 115 8.57 -7.05 10.61
CA SER A 115 9.63 -6.07 10.36
C SER A 115 9.19 -4.95 9.41
N LYS A 116 8.10 -5.16 8.67
CA LYS A 116 7.63 -4.20 7.65
C LYS A 116 6.40 -3.40 8.06
N VAL A 117 5.56 -3.97 8.90
CA VAL A 117 4.30 -3.33 9.30
C VAL A 117 4.33 -2.89 10.76
N ASP A 118 3.34 -2.11 11.16
CA ASP A 118 3.26 -1.63 12.54
C ASP A 118 2.73 -2.72 13.48
N ASP A 119 1.83 -3.56 12.98
CA ASP A 119 1.34 -4.70 13.74
C ASP A 119 0.62 -5.69 12.83
N ILE A 120 0.45 -6.90 13.33
CA ILE A 120 -0.33 -7.95 12.68
C ILE A 120 -1.59 -8.15 13.52
N LEU A 121 -2.73 -7.98 12.92
CA LEU A 121 -4.00 -8.05 13.64
C LEU A 121 -4.88 -9.21 13.17
#